data_8ced481ae2cafcdd9a00d7360f0eb07a
#
_entry.id   8ced481ae2cafcdd9a00d7360f0eb07a
#
_cell.length_a   1.000
_cell.length_b   1.000
_cell.length_c   1.000
_cell.angle_alpha   90.00
_cell.angle_beta   90.00
_cell.angle_gamma   90.00
#
_symmetry.space_group_name_H-M   'P 1'
#
loop_
_entity.id
_entity.type
_entity.pdbx_description
1 polymer ?
#
loop_
_entity_poly.entity_id
_entity_poly.type
_entity_poly.pdbx_seq_one_letter_code
_entity_poly.pdbx_strand_id
1 'polypeptide(L)'
;MRTYGKLNILSYNTGKDVTDESIIPVENIRGPILLISTEADTVWPSTEQAAQIVSDLQEHDFPYEVKSLTYEKISHFAIPMRSNTWLLKLMFRSERQFPEECAAERTDLSEQAVDFIQNHW
;
A
#
# COMPACT_ATOMS: atom_id res chain seq x y z
N MET A 1 -16.25 -11.86 -9.92
CA MET A 1 -15.01 -11.31 -9.31
C MET A 1 -14.71 -9.85 -9.65
N ARG A 2 -15.02 -9.35 -10.86
CA ARG A 2 -14.85 -7.92 -11.19
C ARG A 2 -15.62 -6.93 -10.29
N THR A 3 -16.70 -7.39 -9.71
CA THR A 3 -17.63 -6.55 -8.92
C THR A 3 -17.21 -6.43 -7.46
N TYR A 4 -16.45 -7.39 -6.95
CA TYR A 4 -16.15 -7.46 -5.52
C TYR A 4 -15.18 -6.35 -5.06
N GLY A 5 -14.11 -6.12 -5.81
CA GLY A 5 -13.13 -5.07 -5.48
C GLY A 5 -13.76 -3.67 -5.55
N LYS A 6 -14.53 -3.40 -6.63
CA LYS A 6 -15.26 -2.13 -6.76
C LYS A 6 -16.28 -1.89 -5.65
N LEU A 7 -16.96 -2.96 -5.19
CA LEU A 7 -17.89 -2.86 -4.09
C LEU A 7 -17.20 -2.62 -2.76
N ASN A 8 -16.02 -3.20 -2.53
CA ASN A 8 -15.25 -2.95 -1.32
C ASN A 8 -14.76 -1.50 -1.24
N ILE A 9 -14.20 -0.96 -2.32
CA ILE A 9 -13.79 0.44 -2.38
C ILE A 9 -14.98 1.37 -2.21
N LEU A 10 -16.10 1.09 -2.87
CA LEU A 10 -17.35 1.86 -2.72
C LEU A 10 -17.84 1.80 -1.28
N SER A 11 -17.89 0.65 -0.64
CA SER A 11 -18.35 0.54 0.75
C SER A 11 -17.35 1.18 1.73
N TYR A 12 -16.08 1.21 1.42
CA TYR A 12 -15.08 1.93 2.19
C TYR A 12 -15.30 3.46 2.12
N ASN A 13 -15.63 3.98 0.93
CA ASN A 13 -15.79 5.41 0.70
C ASN A 13 -17.20 5.95 1.02
N THR A 14 -18.23 5.11 1.02
CA THR A 14 -19.64 5.54 1.09
C THR A 14 -20.32 5.29 2.43
N GLY A 15 -19.71 5.12 3.49
CA GLY A 15 -20.46 4.75 4.70
C GLY A 15 -19.83 5.14 6.02
N LYS A 16 -18.86 6.03 6.00
CA LYS A 16 -18.16 6.37 7.23
C LYS A 16 -18.28 7.85 7.54
N ASP A 17 -18.95 8.15 8.63
CA ASP A 17 -18.69 9.38 9.36
C ASP A 17 -17.27 9.31 9.91
N VAL A 18 -16.30 9.75 9.11
CA VAL A 18 -14.92 9.93 9.56
C VAL A 18 -14.94 11.11 10.52
N THR A 19 -14.77 10.84 11.79
CA THR A 19 -14.56 11.88 12.82
C THR A 19 -13.06 12.10 12.99
N ASP A 20 -12.66 13.29 13.44
CA ASP A 20 -11.25 13.61 13.73
C ASP A 20 -10.63 12.59 14.69
N GLU A 21 -11.42 12.03 15.59
CA GLU A 21 -10.99 10.99 16.54
C GLU A 21 -10.66 9.63 15.88
N SER A 22 -11.13 9.40 14.65
CA SER A 22 -10.85 8.18 13.89
C SER A 22 -9.60 8.27 13.01
N ILE A 23 -9.00 9.45 12.90
CA ILE A 23 -7.78 9.68 12.14
C ILE A 23 -6.58 9.28 12.99
N ILE A 24 -5.71 8.44 12.41
CA ILE A 24 -4.44 8.08 13.05
C ILE A 24 -3.48 9.27 12.89
N PRO A 25 -3.01 9.88 14.00
CA PRO A 25 -2.10 11.03 13.93
C PRO A 25 -0.68 10.55 13.58
N VAL A 26 -0.43 10.34 12.29
CA VAL A 26 0.84 9.79 11.76
C VAL A 26 2.02 10.71 12.04
N GLU A 27 1.79 12.00 12.19
CA GLU A 27 2.78 13.02 12.55
C GLU A 27 3.39 12.81 13.95
N ASN A 28 2.75 12.02 14.80
CA ASN A 28 3.25 11.66 16.12
C ASN A 28 4.22 10.46 16.13
N ILE A 29 4.43 9.81 14.99
CA ILE A 29 5.41 8.73 14.85
C ILE A 29 6.82 9.30 15.07
N ARG A 30 7.64 8.56 15.81
CA ARG A 30 9.02 8.96 16.14
C ARG A 30 10.01 8.04 15.45
N GLY A 31 10.18 8.22 14.15
CA GLY A 31 11.11 7.44 13.34
C GLY A 31 10.77 7.52 11.85
N PRO A 32 11.60 6.96 10.99
CA PRO A 32 11.40 6.97 9.56
C PRO A 32 10.16 6.14 9.16
N ILE A 33 9.50 6.55 8.08
CA ILE A 33 8.27 5.92 7.59
C ILE A 33 8.48 5.41 6.17
N LEU A 34 8.18 4.13 5.95
CA LEU A 34 8.07 3.53 4.62
C LEU A 34 6.59 3.23 4.33
N LEU A 35 6.05 3.89 3.32
CA LEU A 35 4.71 3.64 2.81
C LEU A 35 4.79 2.76 1.56
N ILE A 36 3.95 1.75 1.49
CA ILE A 36 3.86 0.86 0.34
C ILE A 36 2.39 0.83 -0.12
N SER A 37 2.17 1.16 -1.37
CA SER A 37 0.85 1.19 -2.00
C SER A 37 0.87 0.57 -3.39
N THR A 38 -0.29 0.27 -3.94
CA THR A 38 -0.40 -0.26 -5.29
C THR A 38 -1.66 0.23 -6.01
N GLU A 39 -1.51 0.61 -7.28
CA GLU A 39 -2.62 1.02 -8.13
C GLU A 39 -3.59 -0.12 -8.45
N ALA A 40 -3.11 -1.37 -8.39
CA ALA A 40 -3.92 -2.56 -8.57
C ALA A 40 -4.67 -3.00 -7.31
N ASP A 41 -4.65 -2.22 -6.24
CA ASP A 41 -5.42 -2.50 -5.04
C ASP A 41 -6.92 -2.40 -5.31
N THR A 42 -7.61 -3.52 -5.14
CA THR A 42 -9.06 -3.59 -5.31
C THR A 42 -9.81 -3.75 -3.99
N VAL A 43 -9.09 -3.69 -2.88
CA VAL A 43 -9.64 -3.83 -1.53
C VAL A 43 -9.90 -2.46 -0.92
N TRP A 44 -8.91 -1.56 -0.99
CA TRP A 44 -9.06 -0.17 -0.58
C TRP A 44 -8.19 0.78 -1.44
N PRO A 45 -8.43 2.10 -1.38
CA PRO A 45 -7.68 3.10 -2.17
C PRO A 45 -6.30 3.37 -1.53
N SER A 46 -5.39 2.39 -1.57
CA SER A 46 -4.10 2.46 -0.87
C SER A 46 -3.20 3.58 -1.38
N THR A 47 -3.26 3.88 -2.68
CA THR A 47 -2.44 4.93 -3.30
C THR A 47 -2.88 6.32 -2.85
N GLU A 48 -4.18 6.58 -2.82
CA GLU A 48 -4.75 7.84 -2.36
C GLU A 48 -4.48 8.05 -0.86
N GLN A 49 -4.57 6.98 -0.07
CA GLN A 49 -4.27 7.04 1.36
C GLN A 49 -2.78 7.29 1.63
N ALA A 50 -1.89 6.65 0.89
CA ALA A 50 -0.46 6.91 0.99
C ALA A 50 -0.12 8.36 0.64
N ALA A 51 -0.74 8.91 -0.41
CA ALA A 51 -0.56 10.30 -0.81
C ALA A 51 -1.07 11.27 0.27
N GLN A 52 -2.21 10.98 0.90
CA GLN A 52 -2.74 11.78 2.01
C GLN A 52 -1.79 11.78 3.21
N ILE A 53 -1.28 10.61 3.59
CA ILE A 53 -0.31 10.50 4.70
C ILE A 53 0.95 11.33 4.41
N VAL A 54 1.48 11.28 3.18
CA VAL A 54 2.64 12.10 2.80
C VAL A 54 2.33 13.59 2.93
N SER A 55 1.15 14.02 2.48
CA SER A 55 0.71 15.42 2.60
C SER A 55 0.61 15.85 4.06
N ASP A 56 -0.03 15.04 4.90
CA ASP A 56 -0.21 15.32 6.32
C ASP A 56 1.14 15.44 7.05
N LEU A 57 2.09 14.56 6.73
CA LEU A 57 3.43 14.62 7.29
C LEU A 57 4.21 15.86 6.85
N GLN A 58 4.04 16.31 5.60
CA GLN A 58 4.64 17.54 5.10
C GLN A 58 4.03 18.79 5.77
N GLU A 59 2.72 18.82 5.95
CA GLU A 59 2.02 19.93 6.61
C GLU A 59 2.43 20.11 8.08
N HIS A 60 2.88 19.01 8.73
CA HIS A 60 3.33 19.03 10.13
C HIS A 60 4.86 19.10 10.28
N ASP A 61 5.60 19.42 9.22
CA ASP A 61 7.07 19.49 9.23
C ASP A 61 7.71 18.24 9.86
N PHE A 62 7.24 17.05 9.46
CA PHE A 62 7.69 15.78 10.03
C PHE A 62 9.21 15.61 9.93
N PRO A 63 9.92 15.41 11.07
CA PRO A 63 11.37 15.53 11.12
C PRO A 63 12.16 14.32 10.64
N TYR A 64 11.47 13.21 10.34
CA TYR A 64 12.11 11.95 9.92
C TYR A 64 11.92 11.70 8.43
N GLU A 65 12.69 10.76 7.88
CA GLU A 65 12.56 10.37 6.48
C GLU A 65 11.22 9.70 6.20
N VAL A 66 10.61 10.10 5.09
CA VAL A 66 9.38 9.50 4.56
C VAL A 66 9.65 9.00 3.15
N LYS A 67 9.59 7.69 2.96
CA LYS A 67 9.70 7.05 1.64
C LYS A 67 8.36 6.45 1.27
N SER A 68 7.84 6.80 0.09
CA SER A 68 6.61 6.24 -0.45
C SER A 68 6.90 5.48 -1.74
N LEU A 69 6.53 4.20 -1.77
CA LEU A 69 6.65 3.30 -2.92
C LEU A 69 5.26 2.98 -3.43
N THR A 70 5.04 3.21 -4.73
CA THR A 70 3.79 2.86 -5.41
C THR A 70 4.08 1.88 -6.53
N TYR A 71 3.40 0.75 -6.51
CA TYR A 71 3.50 -0.30 -7.52
C TYR A 71 2.27 -0.30 -8.43
N GLU A 72 2.41 -0.82 -9.64
CA GLU A 72 1.32 -0.77 -10.62
C GLU A 72 0.52 -2.07 -10.69
N LYS A 73 1.16 -3.22 -10.52
CA LYS A 73 0.59 -4.52 -10.88
C LYS A 73 0.33 -5.44 -9.70
N ILE A 74 1.14 -5.41 -8.64
CA ILE A 74 0.88 -6.25 -7.48
C ILE A 74 -0.47 -5.92 -6.88
N SER A 75 -1.16 -6.95 -6.40
CA SER A 75 -2.45 -6.81 -5.76
C SER A 75 -2.33 -6.22 -4.35
N HIS A 76 -3.46 -6.10 -3.67
CA HIS A 76 -3.54 -5.72 -2.25
C HIS A 76 -2.52 -6.44 -1.36
N PHE A 77 -2.14 -7.68 -1.67
CA PHE A 77 -1.10 -8.41 -0.97
C PHE A 77 0.31 -8.02 -1.45
N ALA A 78 0.63 -6.74 -1.32
CA ALA A 78 1.95 -6.16 -1.56
C ALA A 78 2.90 -6.47 -0.40
N ILE A 79 3.13 -7.74 -0.13
CA ILE A 79 4.03 -8.22 0.92
C ILE A 79 5.16 -9.06 0.31
N PRO A 80 6.35 -9.11 0.96
CA PRO A 80 7.46 -9.95 0.54
C PRO A 80 7.07 -11.43 0.66
N MET A 81 6.53 -12.02 -0.39
CA MET A 81 6.20 -13.44 -0.43
C MET A 81 7.07 -14.16 -1.46
N ARG A 82 7.92 -15.05 -0.98
CA ARG A 82 8.68 -15.99 -1.84
C ARG A 82 7.88 -17.26 -2.17
N SER A 83 6.67 -17.42 -1.64
CA SER A 83 5.90 -18.65 -1.75
C SER A 83 4.77 -18.56 -2.78
N ASN A 84 4.24 -19.71 -3.09
CA ASN A 84 3.23 -20.05 -4.06
C ASN A 84 2.12 -18.98 -4.24
N THR A 85 2.23 -18.20 -5.30
CA THR A 85 1.28 -17.11 -5.63
C THR A 85 0.01 -17.59 -6.34
N TRP A 86 -0.22 -18.91 -6.44
CA TRP A 86 -1.38 -19.45 -7.16
C TRP A 86 -2.72 -18.97 -6.57
N LEU A 87 -2.78 -18.83 -5.24
CA LEU A 87 -3.96 -18.32 -4.55
C LEU A 87 -4.22 -16.86 -4.91
N LEU A 88 -3.17 -16.05 -5.00
CA LEU A 88 -3.28 -14.65 -5.42
C LEU A 88 -3.79 -14.54 -6.85
N LYS A 89 -3.34 -15.41 -7.75
CA LYS A 89 -3.83 -15.50 -9.13
C LYS A 89 -5.31 -15.88 -9.20
N LEU A 90 -5.79 -16.66 -8.23
CA LEU A 90 -7.21 -16.99 -8.13
C LEU A 90 -8.04 -15.80 -7.64
N MET A 91 -7.54 -15.07 -6.67
CA MET A 91 -8.26 -13.97 -6.01
C MET A 91 -8.19 -12.65 -6.78
N PHE A 92 -7.02 -12.33 -7.36
CA PHE A 92 -6.77 -11.02 -7.97
C PHE A 92 -6.52 -11.12 -9.47
N ARG A 93 -7.20 -10.24 -10.20
CA ARG A 93 -7.09 -10.19 -11.66
C ARG A 93 -5.70 -9.78 -12.12
N SER A 94 -5.10 -8.78 -11.49
CA SER A 94 -3.76 -8.29 -11.82
C SER A 94 -2.71 -9.40 -11.72
N GLU A 95 -2.73 -10.18 -10.64
CA GLU A 95 -1.83 -11.32 -10.43
C GLU A 95 -1.94 -12.41 -11.51
N ARG A 96 -3.14 -12.55 -12.06
CA ARG A 96 -3.40 -13.50 -13.15
C ARG A 96 -3.00 -12.97 -14.52
N GLN A 97 -3.18 -11.67 -14.75
CA GLN A 97 -2.90 -11.03 -16.04
C GLN A 97 -1.42 -10.64 -16.19
N PHE A 98 -0.76 -10.28 -15.10
CA PHE A 98 0.61 -9.76 -15.07
C PHE A 98 1.48 -10.51 -14.05
N PRO A 99 1.60 -11.85 -14.15
CA PRO A 99 2.27 -12.65 -13.12
C PRO A 99 3.78 -12.37 -13.01
N GLU A 100 4.43 -12.04 -14.13
CA GLU A 100 5.86 -11.75 -14.14
C GLU A 100 6.16 -10.37 -13.56
N GLU A 101 5.35 -9.37 -13.93
CA GLU A 101 5.43 -8.01 -13.42
C GLU A 101 5.15 -7.99 -11.92
N CYS A 102 4.11 -8.68 -11.46
CA CYS A 102 3.82 -8.81 -10.03
C CYS A 102 4.97 -9.48 -9.26
N ALA A 103 5.64 -10.47 -9.85
CA ALA A 103 6.79 -11.12 -9.23
C ALA A 103 8.00 -10.18 -9.15
N ALA A 104 8.26 -9.41 -10.21
CA ALA A 104 9.32 -8.42 -10.26
C ALA A 104 9.09 -7.30 -9.24
N GLU A 105 7.87 -6.75 -9.18
CA GLU A 105 7.50 -5.71 -8.22
C GLU A 105 7.61 -6.20 -6.76
N ARG A 106 7.27 -7.46 -6.46
CA ARG A 106 7.47 -8.05 -5.12
C ARG A 106 8.94 -8.21 -4.76
N THR A 107 9.77 -8.53 -5.73
CA THR A 107 11.21 -8.62 -5.51
C THR A 107 11.76 -7.24 -5.17
N ASP A 108 11.46 -6.24 -5.97
CA ASP A 108 11.85 -4.86 -5.72
C ASP A 108 11.32 -4.35 -4.36
N LEU A 109 10.05 -4.58 -4.06
CA LEU A 109 9.45 -4.23 -2.77
C LEU A 109 10.25 -4.82 -1.60
N SER A 110 10.64 -6.09 -1.71
CA SER A 110 11.41 -6.78 -0.66
C SER A 110 12.79 -6.15 -0.47
N GLU A 111 13.47 -5.84 -1.58
CA GLU A 111 14.78 -5.20 -1.57
C GLU A 111 14.69 -3.78 -0.98
N GLN A 112 13.73 -3.00 -1.42
CA GLN A 112 13.50 -1.63 -0.95
C GLN A 112 13.14 -1.58 0.55
N ALA A 113 12.33 -2.53 1.03
CA ALA A 113 11.97 -2.61 2.44
C ALA A 113 13.16 -2.99 3.32
N VAL A 114 13.97 -3.96 2.88
CA VAL A 114 15.19 -4.37 3.60
C VAL A 114 16.21 -3.23 3.63
N ASP A 115 16.44 -2.59 2.49
CA ASP A 115 17.35 -1.45 2.37
C ASP A 115 16.93 -0.30 3.29
N PHE A 116 15.64 0.03 3.28
CA PHE A 116 15.10 1.07 4.15
C PHE A 116 15.33 0.76 5.64
N ILE A 117 15.04 -0.48 6.07
CA ILE A 117 15.26 -0.90 7.45
C ILE A 117 16.75 -0.84 7.82
N GLN A 118 17.63 -1.33 6.96
CA GLN A 118 19.08 -1.36 7.24
C GLN A 118 19.73 0.03 7.32
N ASN A 119 19.21 1.00 6.57
CA ASN A 119 19.78 2.34 6.52
C ASN A 119 19.20 3.33 7.54
N HIS A 120 18.03 3.01 8.15
CA HIS A 120 17.32 3.95 9.01
C HIS A 120 17.00 3.41 10.41
N TRP A 121 17.33 2.15 10.68
CA TRP A 121 17.14 1.47 11.96
C TRP A 121 18.44 0.78 12.39
#